data_9650708bc7a824f38ae7d63231a05f0c
#
_entry.id   9650708bc7a824f38ae7d63231a05f0c
#
_cell.length_a   1.000
_cell.length_b   1.000
_cell.length_c   1.000
_cell.angle_alpha   90.00
_cell.angle_beta   90.00
_cell.angle_gamma   90.00
#
_symmetry.space_group_name_H-M   'P 1'
#
loop_
_entity.id
_entity.type
_entity.pdbx_description
1 polymer ?
#
loop_
_entity_poly.entity_id
_entity_poly.type
_entity_poly.pdbx_seq_one_letter_code
_entity_poly.pdbx_strand_id
1 'polypeptide(L)'
;SRSGVAHFAAENEDDCIQQIRYLLSFLPSNNMEDAPIVDTGDDPDRQDEALNSVVPDNPNAPYDMKDVIRGIVDNGEFYEVHQHFATNIITCFARFDGRSVGIIANQPNVMAGCLDVDASDKAARFIRFCDAFNLPLVNLVDVPGFLPGVDQEYNGIIRHGAKMLYAYSEATVPKVTVITRKAYGGSYIAMCCRELGADQVMAWPTSEIAVMGPAGAANIIFRKDPDKEEIGR
;
A
#
# COMPACT_ATOMS: atom_id res chain seq x y z
N SER A 1 -19.34 0.09 3.57
CA SER A 1 -18.25 0.95 4.05
C SER A 1 -17.84 0.68 5.50
N ARG A 2 -18.75 0.33 6.42
CA ARG A 2 -18.39 0.17 7.85
C ARG A 2 -17.83 -1.20 8.22
N SER A 3 -18.32 -2.26 7.61
CA SER A 3 -17.96 -3.64 8.00
C SER A 3 -16.83 -4.26 7.16
N GLY A 4 -16.44 -3.63 6.06
CA GLY A 4 -15.45 -4.21 5.13
C GLY A 4 -15.91 -5.51 4.45
N VAL A 5 -17.20 -5.83 4.46
CA VAL A 5 -17.73 -7.05 3.82
C VAL A 5 -17.88 -6.86 2.31
N ALA A 6 -18.46 -5.72 1.88
CA ALA A 6 -18.65 -5.43 0.47
C ALA A 6 -17.34 -4.92 -0.15
N HIS A 7 -16.86 -5.56 -1.20
CA HIS A 7 -15.64 -5.22 -1.90
C HIS A 7 -15.86 -4.09 -2.92
N PHE A 8 -17.01 -4.11 -3.57
CA PHE A 8 -17.41 -3.15 -4.62
C PHE A 8 -18.83 -2.67 -4.37
N ALA A 9 -19.16 -1.50 -4.88
CA ALA A 9 -20.50 -0.94 -4.86
C ALA A 9 -20.92 -0.63 -6.29
N ALA A 10 -22.04 -1.19 -6.73
CA ALA A 10 -22.60 -0.94 -8.05
C ALA A 10 -23.85 -0.05 -7.96
N GLU A 11 -24.07 0.79 -8.95
CA GLU A 11 -25.24 1.66 -9.02
C GLU A 11 -26.52 0.91 -9.42
N ASN A 12 -26.36 -0.15 -10.22
CA ASN A 12 -27.45 -0.97 -10.74
C ASN A 12 -26.92 -2.36 -11.15
N GLU A 13 -27.79 -3.22 -11.64
CA GLU A 13 -27.47 -4.60 -12.01
C GLU A 13 -26.51 -4.66 -13.23
N ASP A 14 -26.71 -3.82 -14.22
CA ASP A 14 -25.82 -3.77 -15.40
C ASP A 14 -24.40 -3.34 -15.01
N ASP A 15 -24.28 -2.32 -14.17
CA ASP A 15 -23.00 -1.88 -13.62
C ASP A 15 -22.35 -3.00 -12.79
N CYS A 16 -23.13 -3.71 -11.96
CA CYS A 16 -22.63 -4.86 -11.21
C CYS A 16 -22.02 -5.92 -12.12
N ILE A 17 -22.71 -6.26 -13.21
CA ILE A 17 -22.23 -7.25 -14.19
C ILE A 17 -20.94 -6.75 -14.87
N GLN A 18 -20.85 -5.47 -15.23
CA GLN A 18 -19.65 -4.89 -15.81
C GLN A 18 -18.47 -4.94 -14.82
N GLN A 19 -18.71 -4.58 -13.56
CA GLN A 19 -17.69 -4.66 -12.51
C GLN A 19 -17.18 -6.09 -12.30
N ILE A 20 -18.07 -7.10 -12.32
CA ILE A 20 -17.68 -8.51 -12.23
C ILE A 20 -16.80 -8.91 -13.43
N ARG A 21 -17.19 -8.54 -14.66
CA ARG A 21 -16.40 -8.82 -15.87
C ARG A 21 -15.03 -8.15 -15.81
N TYR A 22 -14.99 -6.91 -15.33
CA TYR A 22 -13.74 -6.17 -15.18
C TYR A 22 -12.82 -6.82 -14.13
N LEU A 23 -13.35 -7.22 -12.97
CA LEU A 23 -12.60 -7.98 -11.97
C LEU A 23 -12.02 -9.26 -12.56
N LEU A 24 -12.85 -10.04 -13.27
CA LEU A 24 -12.42 -11.32 -13.87
C LEU A 24 -11.34 -11.14 -14.94
N SER A 25 -11.23 -9.96 -15.55
CA SER A 25 -10.17 -9.67 -16.52
C SER A 25 -8.77 -9.61 -15.92
N PHE A 26 -8.64 -9.42 -14.61
CA PHE A 26 -7.36 -9.43 -13.88
C PHE A 26 -6.96 -10.83 -13.40
N LEU A 27 -7.86 -11.80 -13.42
CA LEU A 27 -7.68 -13.08 -12.75
C LEU A 27 -7.49 -14.22 -13.76
N PRO A 28 -6.73 -15.25 -13.40
CA PRO A 28 -6.70 -16.50 -14.16
C PRO A 28 -8.03 -17.27 -14.00
N SER A 29 -8.27 -18.23 -14.88
CA SER A 29 -9.47 -19.10 -14.79
C SER A 29 -9.47 -20.01 -13.56
N ASN A 30 -8.29 -20.30 -13.01
CA ASN A 30 -8.08 -21.09 -11.80
C ASN A 30 -6.71 -20.78 -11.18
N ASN A 31 -6.46 -21.29 -9.99
CA ASN A 31 -5.21 -21.03 -9.25
C ASN A 31 -3.95 -21.76 -9.78
N MET A 32 -4.09 -22.56 -10.83
CA MET A 32 -2.98 -23.27 -11.47
C MET A 32 -2.48 -22.56 -12.73
N GLU A 33 -3.13 -21.48 -13.12
CA GLU A 33 -2.80 -20.69 -14.31
C GLU A 33 -2.35 -19.29 -13.91
N ASP A 34 -1.60 -18.64 -14.79
CA ASP A 34 -1.28 -17.21 -14.64
C ASP A 34 -2.42 -16.35 -15.19
N ALA A 35 -2.52 -15.13 -14.69
CA ALA A 35 -3.47 -14.15 -15.20
C ALA A 35 -3.17 -13.83 -16.68
N PRO A 36 -4.20 -13.57 -17.50
CA PRO A 36 -4.00 -13.25 -18.90
C PRO A 36 -3.20 -11.96 -19.09
N ILE A 37 -2.27 -11.96 -20.03
CA ILE A 37 -1.55 -10.75 -20.45
C ILE A 37 -2.42 -10.05 -21.48
N VAL A 38 -2.65 -8.76 -21.29
CA VAL A 38 -3.48 -7.91 -22.16
C VAL A 38 -2.60 -6.85 -22.79
N ASP A 39 -2.65 -6.72 -24.12
CA ASP A 39 -2.01 -5.58 -24.79
C ASP A 39 -2.78 -4.30 -24.42
N THR A 40 -2.17 -3.47 -23.58
CA THR A 40 -2.75 -2.20 -23.14
C THR A 40 -2.40 -1.03 -24.04
N GLY A 41 -1.42 -1.21 -24.93
CA GLY A 41 -0.89 -0.17 -25.82
C GLY A 41 -0.11 0.93 -25.08
N ASP A 42 0.13 0.79 -23.77
CA ASP A 42 0.99 1.72 -23.02
C ASP A 42 2.47 1.35 -23.22
N ASP A 43 3.33 2.36 -23.23
CA ASP A 43 4.77 2.16 -23.34
C ASP A 43 5.34 1.81 -21.97
N PRO A 44 5.88 0.58 -21.76
CA PRO A 44 6.43 0.18 -20.47
C PRO A 44 7.66 1.00 -20.05
N ASP A 45 8.33 1.65 -21.01
CA ASP A 45 9.51 2.49 -20.76
C ASP A 45 9.17 3.98 -20.62
N ARG A 46 7.88 4.34 -20.64
CA ARG A 46 7.46 5.74 -20.48
C ARG A 46 7.92 6.33 -19.15
N GLN A 47 8.23 7.61 -19.17
CA GLN A 47 8.57 8.39 -17.98
C GLN A 47 7.50 9.46 -17.76
N ASP A 48 6.95 9.50 -16.55
CA ASP A 48 5.97 10.53 -16.17
C ASP A 48 6.65 11.59 -15.30
N GLU A 49 6.86 12.77 -15.89
CA GLU A 49 7.46 13.93 -15.21
C GLU A 49 6.66 14.40 -13.98
N ALA A 50 5.35 14.12 -13.92
CA ALA A 50 4.51 14.46 -12.77
C ALA A 50 4.96 13.73 -11.50
N LEU A 51 5.56 12.55 -11.63
CA LEU A 51 6.08 11.78 -10.49
C LEU A 51 7.22 12.50 -9.74
N ASN A 52 7.93 13.41 -10.39
CA ASN A 52 8.99 14.19 -9.73
C ASN A 52 8.47 15.17 -8.66
N SER A 53 7.19 15.51 -8.72
CA SER A 53 6.58 16.52 -7.82
C SER A 53 5.35 16.04 -7.06
N VAL A 54 4.88 14.79 -7.29
CA VAL A 54 3.67 14.27 -6.68
C VAL A 54 3.83 14.06 -5.16
N VAL A 55 5.01 13.69 -4.71
CA VAL A 55 5.33 13.59 -3.28
C VAL A 55 5.94 14.91 -2.81
N PRO A 56 5.29 15.63 -1.88
CA PRO A 56 5.78 16.90 -1.38
C PRO A 56 7.11 16.77 -0.61
N ASP A 57 7.98 17.76 -0.75
CA ASP A 57 9.23 17.87 0.04
C ASP A 57 8.95 18.03 1.54
N ASN A 58 7.83 18.68 1.90
CA ASN A 58 7.42 18.77 3.28
C ASN A 58 6.88 17.42 3.77
N PRO A 59 7.56 16.74 4.73
CA PRO A 59 7.17 15.42 5.19
C PRO A 59 5.79 15.38 5.88
N ASN A 60 5.24 16.53 6.26
CA ASN A 60 3.93 16.64 6.89
C ASN A 60 2.81 17.03 5.92
N ALA A 61 3.14 17.39 4.68
CA ALA A 61 2.12 17.70 3.67
C ALA A 61 1.47 16.41 3.17
N PRO A 62 0.13 16.32 3.16
CA PRO A 62 -0.58 15.18 2.59
C PRO A 62 -0.49 15.21 1.05
N TYR A 63 -0.60 14.02 0.44
CA TYR A 63 -0.78 13.85 -1.00
C TYR A 63 -1.62 12.60 -1.26
N ASP A 64 -2.22 12.50 -2.44
CA ASP A 64 -2.99 11.31 -2.81
C ASP A 64 -2.09 10.25 -3.46
N MET A 65 -1.89 9.13 -2.80
CA MET A 65 -1.11 8.02 -3.35
C MET A 65 -1.71 7.46 -4.65
N LYS A 66 -2.99 7.71 -4.92
CA LYS A 66 -3.61 7.32 -6.19
C LYS A 66 -3.00 8.03 -7.39
N ASP A 67 -2.45 9.23 -7.21
CA ASP A 67 -1.76 9.94 -8.28
C ASP A 67 -0.42 9.26 -8.62
N VAL A 68 0.29 8.74 -7.60
CA VAL A 68 1.46 7.88 -7.83
C VAL A 68 1.06 6.60 -8.57
N ILE A 69 -0.01 5.93 -8.12
CA ILE A 69 -0.49 4.71 -8.79
C ILE A 69 -0.80 4.99 -10.25
N ARG A 70 -1.55 6.05 -10.56
CA ARG A 70 -1.88 6.43 -11.95
C ARG A 70 -0.63 6.69 -12.80
N GLY A 71 0.38 7.31 -12.20
CA GLY A 71 1.61 7.62 -12.90
C GLY A 71 2.43 6.40 -13.32
N ILE A 72 2.28 5.26 -12.62
CA ILE A 72 3.12 4.07 -12.83
C ILE A 72 2.42 2.89 -13.50
N VAL A 73 1.08 2.81 -13.44
CA VAL A 73 0.33 1.69 -14.04
C VAL A 73 -0.06 1.98 -15.49
N ASP A 74 -0.32 0.94 -16.26
CA ASP A 74 -0.73 1.03 -17.66
C ASP A 74 -1.97 1.92 -17.80
N ASN A 75 -1.89 2.91 -18.70
CA ASN A 75 -2.95 3.89 -18.98
C ASN A 75 -3.50 4.65 -17.76
N GLY A 76 -2.81 4.59 -16.62
CA GLY A 76 -3.29 5.15 -15.36
C GLY A 76 -4.51 4.43 -14.77
N GLU A 77 -4.82 3.23 -15.25
CA GLU A 77 -6.01 2.47 -14.87
C GLU A 77 -5.75 1.49 -13.74
N PHE A 78 -6.55 1.57 -12.69
CA PHE A 78 -6.55 0.61 -11.59
C PHE A 78 -7.96 0.38 -11.04
N TYR A 79 -8.19 -0.79 -10.46
CA TYR A 79 -9.48 -1.19 -9.91
C TYR A 79 -9.39 -1.38 -8.40
N GLU A 80 -9.86 -0.38 -7.65
CA GLU A 80 -9.76 -0.33 -6.20
C GLU A 80 -10.76 -1.28 -5.52
N VAL A 81 -10.25 -2.11 -4.63
CA VAL A 81 -11.02 -3.03 -3.78
C VAL A 81 -11.25 -2.37 -2.42
N HIS A 82 -12.48 -2.43 -1.88
CA HIS A 82 -12.84 -1.78 -0.62
C HIS A 82 -12.59 -0.27 -0.60
N GLN A 83 -12.88 0.43 -1.69
CA GLN A 83 -12.66 1.88 -1.82
C GLN A 83 -13.21 2.71 -0.65
N HIS A 84 -14.30 2.27 -0.04
CA HIS A 84 -15.00 2.97 1.04
C HIS A 84 -14.75 2.39 2.44
N PHE A 85 -13.79 1.47 2.59
CA PHE A 85 -13.43 0.86 3.85
C PHE A 85 -11.93 0.95 4.08
N ALA A 86 -11.49 1.30 5.30
CA ALA A 86 -10.10 1.48 5.66
C ALA A 86 -9.33 2.29 4.59
N THR A 87 -9.78 3.54 4.38
CA THR A 87 -9.31 4.40 3.29
C THR A 87 -7.88 4.93 3.48
N ASN A 88 -7.28 4.69 4.64
CA ASN A 88 -5.87 4.92 4.96
C ASN A 88 -4.92 3.91 4.29
N ILE A 89 -5.46 2.82 3.72
CA ILE A 89 -4.74 1.90 2.85
C ILE A 89 -5.52 1.64 1.57
N ILE A 90 -4.81 1.65 0.44
CA ILE A 90 -5.35 1.34 -0.88
C ILE A 90 -5.00 -0.11 -1.20
N THR A 91 -5.96 -0.86 -1.69
CA THR A 91 -5.77 -2.17 -2.30
C THR A 91 -6.42 -2.16 -3.66
N CYS A 92 -5.69 -2.44 -4.72
CA CYS A 92 -6.24 -2.41 -6.06
C CYS A 92 -5.57 -3.40 -7.00
N PHE A 93 -6.28 -3.78 -8.07
CA PHE A 93 -5.72 -4.46 -9.22
C PHE A 93 -5.30 -3.41 -10.24
N ALA A 94 -4.18 -3.66 -10.92
CA ALA A 94 -3.68 -2.84 -12.01
C ALA A 94 -2.89 -3.69 -13.01
N ARG A 95 -2.32 -3.07 -14.03
CA ARG A 95 -1.43 -3.74 -14.99
C ARG A 95 -0.12 -2.99 -15.14
N PHE A 96 0.94 -3.75 -15.35
CA PHE A 96 2.24 -3.28 -15.80
C PHE A 96 2.64 -4.10 -17.02
N ASP A 97 2.83 -3.47 -18.17
CA ASP A 97 3.09 -4.12 -19.45
C ASP A 97 2.07 -5.25 -19.73
N GLY A 98 0.79 -4.93 -19.51
CA GLY A 98 -0.33 -5.84 -19.68
C GLY A 98 -0.49 -6.94 -18.64
N ARG A 99 0.44 -7.07 -17.69
CA ARG A 99 0.44 -8.11 -16.65
C ARG A 99 -0.33 -7.65 -15.43
N SER A 100 -1.30 -8.44 -14.98
CA SER A 100 -2.08 -8.14 -13.79
C SER A 100 -1.24 -8.23 -12.51
N VAL A 101 -1.39 -7.24 -11.63
CA VAL A 101 -0.74 -7.16 -10.32
C VAL A 101 -1.73 -6.72 -9.25
N GLY A 102 -1.43 -7.05 -8.00
CA GLY A 102 -2.08 -6.46 -6.83
C GLY A 102 -1.22 -5.34 -6.26
N ILE A 103 -1.80 -4.17 -6.02
CA ILE A 103 -1.12 -3.05 -5.38
C ILE A 103 -1.65 -2.86 -3.97
N ILE A 104 -0.74 -2.73 -3.00
CA ILE A 104 -1.03 -2.34 -1.62
C ILE A 104 -0.27 -1.06 -1.34
N ALA A 105 -0.97 0.02 -0.99
CA ALA A 105 -0.35 1.32 -0.83
C ALA A 105 -0.90 2.07 0.40
N ASN A 106 -0.05 2.74 1.15
CA ASN A 106 -0.51 3.66 2.18
C ASN A 106 -1.15 4.89 1.53
N GLN A 107 -2.17 5.47 2.18
CA GLN A 107 -2.82 6.71 1.73
C GLN A 107 -2.52 7.87 2.66
N PRO A 108 -1.50 8.70 2.35
CA PRO A 108 -1.08 9.80 3.24
C PRO A 108 -2.16 10.87 3.48
N ASN A 109 -3.14 10.98 2.59
CA ASN A 109 -4.28 11.89 2.79
C ASN A 109 -5.21 11.46 3.93
N VAL A 110 -5.11 10.20 4.38
CA VAL A 110 -5.97 9.66 5.43
C VAL A 110 -5.10 9.16 6.57
N MET A 111 -5.24 9.76 7.76
CA MET A 111 -4.45 9.41 8.95
C MET A 111 -2.93 9.35 8.70
N ALA A 112 -2.43 10.21 7.79
CA ALA A 112 -1.03 10.24 7.36
C ALA A 112 -0.48 8.88 6.85
N GLY A 113 -1.34 7.97 6.41
CA GLY A 113 -0.95 6.62 5.98
C GLY A 113 -0.69 5.64 7.13
N CYS A 114 -1.03 5.97 8.38
CA CYS A 114 -0.90 5.04 9.51
C CYS A 114 -1.73 3.78 9.28
N LEU A 115 -1.22 2.64 9.76
CA LEU A 115 -1.95 1.38 9.76
C LEU A 115 -2.77 1.25 11.05
N ASP A 116 -4.07 1.01 10.90
CA ASP A 116 -4.97 0.65 11.98
C ASP A 116 -5.44 -0.81 11.85
N VAL A 117 -6.35 -1.23 12.72
CA VAL A 117 -6.91 -2.60 12.72
C VAL A 117 -7.55 -2.92 11.37
N ASP A 118 -8.39 -2.02 10.85
CA ASP A 118 -9.15 -2.24 9.63
C ASP A 118 -8.25 -2.25 8.38
N ALA A 119 -7.26 -1.37 8.32
CA ALA A 119 -6.26 -1.35 7.26
C ALA A 119 -5.43 -2.64 7.23
N SER A 120 -5.06 -3.14 8.41
CA SER A 120 -4.31 -4.39 8.54
C SER A 120 -5.11 -5.58 8.03
N ASP A 121 -6.40 -5.67 8.37
CA ASP A 121 -7.27 -6.75 7.91
C ASP A 121 -7.57 -6.66 6.41
N LYS A 122 -7.83 -5.45 5.89
CA LYS A 122 -8.04 -5.20 4.46
C LYS A 122 -6.82 -5.64 3.64
N ALA A 123 -5.64 -5.20 4.02
CA ALA A 123 -4.40 -5.54 3.32
C ALA A 123 -4.09 -7.03 3.39
N ALA A 124 -4.13 -7.63 4.59
CA ALA A 124 -3.81 -9.05 4.76
C ALA A 124 -4.73 -9.95 3.92
N ARG A 125 -6.02 -9.62 3.84
CA ARG A 125 -6.97 -10.37 3.01
C ARG A 125 -6.66 -10.23 1.54
N PHE A 126 -6.32 -9.02 1.07
CA PHE A 126 -6.01 -8.76 -0.33
C PHE A 126 -4.71 -9.44 -0.77
N ILE A 127 -3.66 -9.40 0.07
CA ILE A 127 -2.39 -10.11 -0.17
C ILE A 127 -2.63 -11.60 -0.39
N ARG A 128 -3.38 -12.24 0.50
CA ARG A 128 -3.70 -13.67 0.38
C ARG A 128 -4.55 -13.99 -0.85
N PHE A 129 -5.43 -13.08 -1.25
CA PHE A 129 -6.19 -13.22 -2.48
C PHE A 129 -5.26 -13.19 -3.69
N CYS A 130 -4.36 -12.23 -3.77
CA CYS A 130 -3.40 -12.14 -4.88
C CYS A 130 -2.51 -13.38 -4.96
N ASP A 131 -1.99 -13.85 -3.83
CA ASP A 131 -1.19 -15.07 -3.78
C ASP A 131 -1.97 -16.29 -4.27
N ALA A 132 -3.24 -16.44 -3.87
CA ALA A 132 -4.09 -17.54 -4.30
C ALA A 132 -4.36 -17.58 -5.82
N PHE A 133 -4.24 -16.45 -6.51
CA PHE A 133 -4.45 -16.32 -7.96
C PHE A 133 -3.17 -15.98 -8.73
N ASN A 134 -2.00 -16.20 -8.16
CA ASN A 134 -0.70 -15.99 -8.80
C ASN A 134 -0.46 -14.54 -9.28
N LEU A 135 -1.02 -13.54 -8.59
CA LEU A 135 -0.83 -12.14 -8.92
C LEU A 135 0.37 -11.56 -8.15
N PRO A 136 1.40 -11.05 -8.84
CA PRO A 136 2.50 -10.35 -8.19
C PRO A 136 2.02 -9.17 -7.35
N LEU A 137 2.75 -8.84 -6.29
CA LEU A 137 2.42 -7.77 -5.36
C LEU A 137 3.37 -6.59 -5.53
N VAL A 138 2.80 -5.40 -5.65
CA VAL A 138 3.53 -4.12 -5.64
C VAL A 138 3.11 -3.32 -4.41
N ASN A 139 4.05 -2.95 -3.57
CA ASN A 139 3.79 -2.22 -2.34
C ASN A 139 4.34 -0.79 -2.47
N LEU A 140 3.50 0.22 -2.24
CA LEU A 140 3.90 1.62 -2.19
C LEU A 140 3.85 2.09 -0.74
N VAL A 141 5.02 2.47 -0.20
CA VAL A 141 5.19 2.69 1.24
C VAL A 141 5.38 4.17 1.54
N ASP A 142 4.44 4.73 2.30
CA ASP A 142 4.57 5.98 3.02
C ASP A 142 3.85 5.84 4.36
N VAL A 143 4.53 5.26 5.35
CA VAL A 143 3.93 4.85 6.62
C VAL A 143 4.74 5.37 7.81
N PRO A 144 4.14 6.24 8.66
CA PRO A 144 4.80 6.74 9.86
C PRO A 144 4.72 5.78 11.05
N GLY A 145 3.78 4.83 11.05
CA GLY A 145 3.58 3.91 12.16
C GLY A 145 2.24 3.18 12.11
N PHE A 146 2.05 2.28 13.06
CA PHE A 146 0.70 1.86 13.44
C PHE A 146 0.01 2.96 14.21
N LEU A 147 -1.31 3.10 14.03
CA LEU A 147 -2.08 4.13 14.73
C LEU A 147 -2.07 3.87 16.24
N PRO A 148 -1.56 4.81 17.04
CA PRO A 148 -1.57 4.66 18.50
C PRO A 148 -2.95 4.98 19.08
N GLY A 149 -3.23 4.48 20.27
CA GLY A 149 -4.42 4.83 21.04
C GLY A 149 -5.03 3.64 21.74
N VAL A 150 -5.78 3.94 22.81
CA VAL A 150 -6.43 2.94 23.67
C VAL A 150 -7.40 2.06 22.87
N ASP A 151 -8.15 2.65 21.97
CA ASP A 151 -9.10 1.92 21.12
C ASP A 151 -8.39 0.92 20.19
N GLN A 152 -7.25 1.31 19.61
CA GLN A 152 -6.44 0.42 18.77
C GLN A 152 -5.86 -0.72 19.59
N GLU A 153 -5.33 -0.44 20.77
CA GLU A 153 -4.79 -1.45 21.70
C GLU A 153 -5.89 -2.45 22.12
N TYR A 154 -7.06 -1.96 22.54
CA TYR A 154 -8.16 -2.82 22.98
C TYR A 154 -8.78 -3.62 21.84
N ASN A 155 -8.79 -3.10 20.63
CA ASN A 155 -9.20 -3.82 19.44
C ASN A 155 -8.11 -4.75 18.88
N GLY A 156 -6.94 -4.79 19.50
CA GLY A 156 -5.87 -5.75 19.20
C GLY A 156 -5.05 -5.41 17.97
N ILE A 157 -4.63 -4.15 17.82
CA ILE A 157 -3.82 -3.68 16.68
C ILE A 157 -2.58 -4.55 16.42
N ILE A 158 -1.89 -5.03 17.47
CA ILE A 158 -0.72 -5.91 17.33
C ILE A 158 -1.12 -7.22 16.67
N ARG A 159 -2.22 -7.82 17.09
CA ARG A 159 -2.73 -9.08 16.55
C ARG A 159 -3.22 -8.93 15.10
N HIS A 160 -3.89 -7.82 14.78
CA HIS A 160 -4.37 -7.54 13.42
C HIS A 160 -3.22 -7.14 12.50
N GLY A 161 -2.28 -6.30 12.95
CA GLY A 161 -1.07 -5.97 12.21
C GLY A 161 -0.21 -7.20 11.89
N ALA A 162 -0.15 -8.17 12.81
CA ALA A 162 0.53 -9.44 12.57
C ALA A 162 -0.06 -10.25 11.41
N LYS A 163 -1.35 -10.07 11.06
CA LYS A 163 -1.94 -10.74 9.89
C LYS A 163 -1.27 -10.32 8.58
N MET A 164 -0.85 -9.05 8.46
CA MET A 164 -0.09 -8.59 7.29
C MET A 164 1.27 -9.29 7.21
N LEU A 165 1.99 -9.38 8.34
CA LEU A 165 3.27 -10.07 8.41
C LEU A 165 3.13 -11.54 7.96
N TYR A 166 2.13 -12.25 8.47
CA TYR A 166 1.85 -13.63 8.07
C TYR A 166 1.50 -13.72 6.59
N ALA A 167 0.63 -12.84 6.09
CA ALA A 167 0.20 -12.86 4.69
C ALA A 167 1.38 -12.68 3.73
N TYR A 168 2.27 -11.71 3.98
CA TYR A 168 3.47 -11.51 3.16
C TYR A 168 4.49 -12.64 3.30
N SER A 169 4.65 -13.22 4.50
CA SER A 169 5.58 -14.33 4.72
C SER A 169 5.14 -15.62 4.05
N GLU A 170 3.81 -15.85 3.97
CA GLU A 170 3.22 -17.01 3.30
C GLU A 170 3.17 -16.84 1.78
N ALA A 171 3.03 -15.60 1.28
CA ALA A 171 2.87 -15.32 -0.14
C ALA A 171 4.08 -15.78 -0.96
N THR A 172 3.81 -16.58 -1.99
CA THR A 172 4.80 -17.17 -2.89
C THR A 172 5.00 -16.38 -4.18
N VAL A 173 4.08 -15.46 -4.48
CA VAL A 173 4.16 -14.58 -5.66
C VAL A 173 5.29 -13.55 -5.52
N PRO A 174 5.81 -13.03 -6.64
CA PRO A 174 6.80 -11.95 -6.62
C PRO A 174 6.29 -10.74 -5.85
N LYS A 175 7.17 -10.13 -5.04
CA LYS A 175 6.88 -8.97 -4.19
C LYS A 175 7.89 -7.86 -4.44
N VAL A 176 7.39 -6.71 -4.90
CA VAL A 176 8.20 -5.50 -5.12
C VAL A 176 7.71 -4.42 -4.16
N THR A 177 8.63 -3.78 -3.46
CA THR A 177 8.32 -2.68 -2.54
C THR A 177 9.03 -1.41 -2.97
N VAL A 178 8.27 -0.32 -3.07
CA VAL A 178 8.79 1.02 -3.37
C VAL A 178 8.45 1.95 -2.21
N ILE A 179 9.49 2.48 -1.58
CA ILE A 179 9.35 3.46 -0.50
C ILE A 179 9.28 4.84 -1.13
N THR A 180 8.12 5.49 -1.06
CA THR A 180 7.90 6.79 -1.68
C THR A 180 8.30 7.95 -0.76
N ARG A 181 8.12 7.79 0.58
CA ARG A 181 8.52 8.81 1.56
C ARG A 181 8.90 8.18 2.89
N LYS A 182 7.96 7.96 3.82
CA LYS A 182 8.24 7.45 5.18
C LYS A 182 8.16 5.93 5.23
N ALA A 183 9.13 5.33 5.92
CA ALA A 183 9.12 3.90 6.22
C ALA A 183 9.64 3.70 7.65
N TYR A 184 8.72 3.82 8.64
CA TYR A 184 9.11 3.84 10.04
C TYR A 184 8.71 2.57 10.80
N GLY A 185 9.69 2.04 11.55
CA GLY A 185 9.49 1.01 12.57
C GLY A 185 8.79 -0.26 12.09
N GLY A 186 7.95 -0.81 12.97
CA GLY A 186 7.23 -2.06 12.70
C GLY A 186 6.20 -1.96 11.56
N SER A 187 5.68 -0.79 11.27
CA SER A 187 4.74 -0.60 10.16
C SER A 187 5.42 -0.70 8.78
N TYR A 188 6.67 -0.25 8.66
CA TYR A 188 7.49 -0.51 7.47
C TYR A 188 7.70 -2.01 7.27
N ILE A 189 8.01 -2.75 8.34
CA ILE A 189 8.14 -4.20 8.24
C ILE A 189 6.83 -4.81 7.73
N ALA A 190 5.69 -4.41 8.29
CA ALA A 190 4.37 -4.89 7.89
C ALA A 190 3.99 -4.55 6.43
N MET A 191 4.60 -3.53 5.83
CA MET A 191 4.43 -3.16 4.42
C MET A 191 5.40 -3.88 3.48
N CYS A 192 5.86 -5.07 3.85
CA CYS A 192 6.74 -5.94 3.06
C CYS A 192 8.14 -5.37 2.86
N CYS A 193 8.90 -5.24 3.93
CA CYS A 193 10.34 -4.96 3.84
C CYS A 193 11.10 -6.16 3.24
N ARG A 194 12.37 -5.94 2.93
CA ARG A 194 13.25 -6.99 2.37
C ARG A 194 13.33 -8.23 3.25
N GLU A 195 13.45 -8.03 4.56
CA GLU A 195 13.59 -9.11 5.55
C GLU A 195 12.30 -9.92 5.70
N LEU A 196 11.15 -9.35 5.35
CA LEU A 196 9.88 -10.07 5.32
C LEU A 196 9.65 -10.83 4.00
N GLY A 197 10.53 -10.70 3.03
CA GLY A 197 10.51 -11.48 1.79
C GLY A 197 10.14 -10.68 0.54
N ALA A 198 10.30 -9.35 0.53
CA ALA A 198 10.27 -8.60 -0.72
C ALA A 198 11.45 -8.99 -1.61
N ASP A 199 11.18 -9.35 -2.86
CA ASP A 199 12.21 -9.73 -3.84
C ASP A 199 13.05 -8.51 -4.26
N GLN A 200 12.39 -7.35 -4.38
CA GLN A 200 13.03 -6.08 -4.68
C GLN A 200 12.47 -5.00 -3.75
N VAL A 201 13.37 -4.17 -3.22
CA VAL A 201 13.02 -2.97 -2.46
C VAL A 201 13.75 -1.78 -3.05
N MET A 202 13.00 -0.78 -3.45
CA MET A 202 13.48 0.47 -4.00
C MET A 202 13.02 1.63 -3.12
N ALA A 203 13.75 2.72 -3.12
CA ALA A 203 13.40 3.92 -2.38
C ALA A 203 13.60 5.16 -3.24
N TRP A 204 12.69 6.10 -3.15
CA TRP A 204 12.88 7.41 -3.76
C TRP A 204 14.01 8.17 -3.04
N PRO A 205 14.71 9.08 -3.72
CA PRO A 205 15.86 9.77 -3.12
C PRO A 205 15.54 10.55 -1.84
N THR A 206 14.29 10.99 -1.68
CA THR A 206 13.78 11.72 -0.52
C THR A 206 13.17 10.83 0.57
N SER A 207 13.30 9.52 0.44
CA SER A 207 12.70 8.57 1.39
C SER A 207 13.43 8.56 2.73
N GLU A 208 12.65 8.42 3.80
CA GLU A 208 13.13 8.35 5.17
C GLU A 208 12.86 6.94 5.73
N ILE A 209 13.92 6.18 5.97
CA ILE A 209 13.85 4.82 6.53
C ILE A 209 14.46 4.85 7.93
N ALA A 210 13.65 4.64 8.97
CA ALA A 210 14.09 4.75 10.35
C ALA A 210 13.22 3.93 11.31
N VAL A 211 13.68 3.78 12.55
CA VAL A 211 12.86 3.21 13.62
C VAL A 211 11.70 4.14 13.98
N MET A 212 11.95 5.45 13.95
CA MET A 212 10.96 6.52 14.19
C MET A 212 11.41 7.81 13.52
N GLY A 213 10.48 8.74 13.34
CA GLY A 213 10.80 10.04 12.75
C GLY A 213 11.83 10.84 13.56
N PRO A 214 12.65 11.71 12.89
CA PRO A 214 13.76 12.43 13.52
C PRO A 214 13.36 13.22 14.77
N ALA A 215 12.26 13.97 14.73
CA ALA A 215 11.76 14.73 15.87
C ALA A 215 11.38 13.83 17.08
N GLY A 216 10.81 12.65 16.83
CA GLY A 216 10.52 11.67 17.88
C GLY A 216 11.79 11.12 18.52
N ALA A 217 12.78 10.77 17.70
CA ALA A 217 14.09 10.29 18.15
C ALA A 217 14.81 11.35 19.00
N ALA A 218 14.86 12.61 18.54
CA ALA A 218 15.46 13.72 19.26
C ALA A 218 14.79 13.94 20.63
N ASN A 219 13.47 13.89 20.69
CA ASN A 219 12.73 14.03 21.95
C ASN A 219 13.04 12.92 22.97
N ILE A 220 13.39 11.73 22.53
CA ILE A 220 13.75 10.61 23.41
C ILE A 220 15.22 10.71 23.84
N ILE A 221 16.12 10.84 22.87
CA ILE A 221 17.58 10.80 23.08
C ILE A 221 18.04 12.05 23.83
N PHE A 222 17.56 13.22 23.41
CA PHE A 222 17.95 14.52 23.93
C PHE A 222 16.89 15.13 24.87
N ARG A 223 16.14 14.30 25.59
CA ARG A 223 15.01 14.73 26.43
C ARG A 223 15.32 15.88 27.39
N LYS A 224 16.58 16.00 27.82
CA LYS A 224 17.05 17.03 28.78
C LYS A 224 17.76 18.20 28.09
N ASP A 225 17.93 18.15 26.77
CA ASP A 225 18.59 19.19 26.01
C ASP A 225 17.59 20.29 25.63
N PRO A 226 17.87 21.58 25.90
CA PRO A 226 17.02 22.68 25.50
C PRO A 226 16.90 22.84 23.96
N ASP A 227 17.93 22.42 23.23
CA ASP A 227 18.02 22.59 21.76
C ASP A 227 17.54 21.35 20.98
N LYS A 228 16.86 20.43 21.66
CA LYS A 228 16.36 19.15 21.08
C LYS A 228 15.51 19.31 19.80
N GLU A 229 14.84 20.44 19.64
CA GLU A 229 14.02 20.72 18.45
C GLU A 229 14.88 21.05 17.21
N GLU A 230 16.06 21.63 17.40
CA GLU A 230 17.02 21.88 16.32
C GLU A 230 17.74 20.60 15.90
N ILE A 231 17.98 19.69 16.86
CA ILE A 231 18.66 18.40 16.60
C ILE A 231 17.77 17.44 15.79
N GLY A 232 16.45 17.59 15.90
CA GLY A 232 15.46 16.73 15.22
C GLY A 232 15.06 17.20 13.83
N ARG A 233 15.69 18.24 13.30
CA ARG A 233 15.49 18.76 11.94
C ARG A 233 16.59 18.28 11.03
#